data_0a77871d8313742f5bc1e9653bf9b891
#
_entry.id   0a77871d8313742f5bc1e9653bf9b891
#
_cell.length_a   1.000
_cell.length_b   1.000
_cell.length_c   1.000
_cell.angle_alpha   90.00
_cell.angle_beta   90.00
_cell.angle_gamma   90.00
#
_symmetry.space_group_name_H-M   'P 1'
#
loop_
_entity.id
_entity.type
_entity.pdbx_description
1 polymer ?
#
loop_
_entity_poly.entity_id
_entity_poly.type
_entity_poly.pdbx_seq_one_letter_code
_entity_poly.pdbx_strand_id
1 'polypeptide(L)'
;MGRKNSPSANKELNELIAQYETAKAENRQLYLDGDQLADIADRYAAERKFDEAQEVITYGLHLHPDSTDLLVEQAYLYLDTGKIPLAKKVAESITDDYITDVKMLKAELLLNEGQLEAARSTLDTIEDTDELETIINIIYLYMDMGYPEAAKE
;
A
#
# COMPACT_ATOMS: atom_id res chain seq x y z
N MET A 1 -4.02 4.01 -3.27
CA MET A 1 -2.76 4.30 -2.58
C MET A 1 -2.26 5.68 -2.94
N GLY A 2 -1.68 6.36 -1.99
CA GLY A 2 -1.29 7.75 -2.17
C GLY A 2 0.08 8.00 -2.81
N ARG A 3 0.50 7.15 -3.72
CA ARG A 3 1.80 7.34 -4.38
C ARG A 3 1.73 8.51 -5.36
N LYS A 4 2.82 9.25 -5.46
CA LYS A 4 2.89 10.40 -6.34
C LYS A 4 2.92 9.98 -7.80
N ASN A 5 2.11 10.63 -8.61
CA ASN A 5 1.96 10.32 -10.03
C ASN A 5 2.44 11.47 -10.91
N SER A 6 3.58 12.10 -10.57
CA SER A 6 4.15 13.11 -11.44
C SER A 6 4.74 12.45 -12.69
N PRO A 7 4.81 13.16 -13.84
CA PRO A 7 5.40 12.57 -15.04
C PRO A 7 6.83 12.10 -14.86
N SER A 8 7.66 12.83 -14.08
CA SER A 8 9.04 12.40 -13.86
C SER A 8 9.12 11.18 -12.96
N ALA A 9 8.25 11.09 -11.92
CA ALA A 9 8.20 9.92 -11.06
C ALA A 9 7.75 8.69 -11.84
N ASN A 10 6.77 8.83 -12.74
CA ASN A 10 6.32 7.73 -13.59
C ASN A 10 7.41 7.26 -14.53
N LYS A 11 8.19 8.17 -15.07
CA LYS A 11 9.31 7.81 -15.95
C LYS A 11 10.37 7.02 -15.19
N GLU A 12 10.74 7.48 -14.00
CA GLU A 12 11.71 6.79 -13.17
C GLU A 12 11.20 5.40 -12.78
N LEU A 13 9.93 5.28 -12.44
CA LEU A 13 9.35 3.99 -12.09
C LEU A 13 9.32 3.06 -13.29
N ASN A 14 8.97 3.56 -14.48
CA ASN A 14 8.97 2.75 -15.69
C ASN A 14 10.37 2.19 -15.98
N GLU A 15 11.41 3.01 -15.80
CA GLU A 15 12.79 2.58 -15.98
C GLU A 15 13.17 1.52 -14.96
N LEU A 16 12.75 1.70 -13.71
CA LEU A 16 13.04 0.78 -12.64
C LEU A 16 12.37 -0.59 -12.90
N ILE A 17 11.12 -0.57 -13.35
CA ILE A 17 10.41 -1.80 -13.69
C ILE A 17 11.10 -2.51 -14.84
N ALA A 18 11.54 -1.76 -15.86
CA ALA A 18 12.26 -2.35 -16.99
C ALA A 18 13.54 -3.03 -16.54
N GLN A 19 14.29 -2.40 -15.63
CA GLN A 19 15.50 -2.99 -15.05
C GLN A 19 15.18 -4.26 -14.28
N TYR A 20 14.12 -4.23 -13.48
CA TYR A 20 13.70 -5.39 -12.68
C TYR A 20 13.33 -6.56 -13.62
N GLU A 21 12.50 -6.28 -14.62
CA GLU A 21 12.04 -7.32 -15.55
C GLU A 21 13.19 -7.90 -16.37
N THR A 22 14.14 -7.06 -16.79
CA THR A 22 15.32 -7.51 -17.52
C THR A 22 16.19 -8.42 -16.65
N ALA A 23 16.45 -8.01 -15.43
CA ALA A 23 17.25 -8.81 -14.51
C ALA A 23 16.59 -10.17 -14.26
N LYS A 24 15.27 -10.17 -14.08
CA LYS A 24 14.51 -11.40 -13.87
C LYS A 24 14.58 -12.32 -15.09
N ALA A 25 14.41 -11.76 -16.29
CA ALA A 25 14.48 -12.55 -17.53
C ALA A 25 15.87 -13.14 -17.76
N GLU A 26 16.91 -12.43 -17.33
CA GLU A 26 18.30 -12.88 -17.46
C GLU A 26 18.74 -13.73 -16.27
N ASN A 27 17.83 -14.01 -15.34
CA ASN A 27 18.11 -14.75 -14.12
C ASN A 27 19.29 -14.14 -13.34
N ARG A 28 19.33 -12.81 -13.31
CA ARG A 28 20.38 -12.01 -12.70
C ARG A 28 19.82 -11.35 -11.46
N GLN A 29 20.58 -11.30 -10.38
CA GLN A 29 20.16 -10.60 -9.18
C GLN A 29 20.29 -9.09 -9.37
N LEU A 30 19.27 -8.35 -8.93
CA LEU A 30 19.28 -6.90 -8.93
C LEU A 30 18.85 -6.45 -7.55
N TYR A 31 19.77 -5.78 -6.84
CA TYR A 31 19.44 -5.24 -5.53
C TYR A 31 18.70 -3.92 -5.67
N LEU A 32 17.53 -3.84 -5.06
CA LEU A 32 16.74 -2.62 -4.99
C LEU A 32 16.32 -2.41 -3.54
N ASP A 33 16.10 -1.14 -3.18
CA ASP A 33 15.64 -0.80 -1.84
C ASP A 33 14.18 -1.22 -1.64
N GLY A 34 13.77 -1.33 -0.37
CA GLY A 34 12.40 -1.74 -0.05
C GLY A 34 11.35 -0.82 -0.65
N ASP A 35 11.58 0.50 -0.61
CA ASP A 35 10.65 1.46 -1.17
C ASP A 35 10.57 1.34 -2.70
N GLN A 36 11.69 1.06 -3.38
CA GLN A 36 11.69 0.85 -4.82
C GLN A 36 10.90 -0.40 -5.20
N LEU A 37 11.10 -1.49 -4.46
CA LEU A 37 10.37 -2.73 -4.72
C LEU A 37 8.89 -2.58 -4.40
N ALA A 38 8.55 -1.82 -3.36
CA ALA A 38 7.15 -1.52 -3.03
C ALA A 38 6.48 -0.72 -4.15
N ASP A 39 7.18 0.23 -4.75
CA ASP A 39 6.64 1.02 -5.86
C ASP A 39 6.38 0.15 -7.10
N ILE A 40 7.27 -0.80 -7.37
CA ILE A 40 7.07 -1.76 -8.47
C ILE A 40 5.83 -2.62 -8.19
N ALA A 41 5.72 -3.14 -6.97
CA ALA A 41 4.57 -3.95 -6.60
C ALA A 41 3.26 -3.17 -6.70
N ASP A 42 3.27 -1.91 -6.25
CA ASP A 42 2.10 -1.04 -6.33
C ASP A 42 1.65 -0.84 -7.79
N ARG A 43 2.60 -0.63 -8.69
CA ARG A 43 2.28 -0.47 -10.11
C ARG A 43 1.67 -1.75 -10.68
N TYR A 44 2.24 -2.92 -10.38
CA TYR A 44 1.68 -4.18 -10.85
C TYR A 44 0.26 -4.38 -10.31
N ALA A 45 0.05 -4.08 -9.03
CA ALA A 45 -1.28 -4.22 -8.42
C ALA A 45 -2.29 -3.27 -9.06
N ALA A 46 -1.88 -2.03 -9.35
CA ALA A 46 -2.74 -1.05 -10.02
C ALA A 46 -3.16 -1.52 -11.41
N GLU A 47 -2.30 -2.27 -12.08
CA GLU A 47 -2.58 -2.87 -13.38
C GLU A 47 -3.26 -4.23 -13.26
N ARG A 48 -3.61 -4.62 -12.06
CA ARG A 48 -4.27 -5.89 -11.71
C ARG A 48 -3.41 -7.12 -12.05
N LYS A 49 -2.10 -6.93 -12.06
CA LYS A 49 -1.13 -8.00 -12.25
C LYS A 49 -0.72 -8.52 -10.86
N PHE A 50 -1.66 -9.20 -10.21
CA PHE A 50 -1.49 -9.58 -8.80
C PHE A 50 -0.42 -10.63 -8.57
N ASP A 51 -0.23 -11.55 -9.51
CA ASP A 51 0.83 -12.56 -9.39
C ASP A 51 2.20 -11.90 -9.46
N GLU A 52 2.37 -10.97 -10.38
CA GLU A 52 3.63 -10.23 -10.52
C GLU A 52 3.88 -9.36 -9.29
N ALA A 53 2.83 -8.72 -8.76
CA ALA A 53 2.94 -7.93 -7.54
C ALA A 53 3.39 -8.80 -6.37
N GLN A 54 2.79 -9.98 -6.21
CA GLN A 54 3.16 -10.88 -5.12
C GLN A 54 4.61 -11.35 -5.26
N GLU A 55 5.04 -11.61 -6.46
CA GLU A 55 6.42 -12.05 -6.71
C GLU A 55 7.43 -10.99 -6.28
N VAL A 56 7.17 -9.71 -6.63
CA VAL A 56 8.04 -8.61 -6.23
C VAL A 56 8.05 -8.46 -4.71
N ILE A 57 6.89 -8.54 -4.07
CA ILE A 57 6.78 -8.41 -2.63
C ILE A 57 7.55 -9.52 -1.92
N THR A 58 7.38 -10.76 -2.39
CA THR A 58 8.08 -11.91 -1.79
C THR A 58 9.59 -11.75 -1.91
N TYR A 59 10.06 -11.35 -3.09
CA TYR A 59 11.47 -11.07 -3.31
C TYR A 59 11.95 -9.94 -2.40
N GLY A 60 11.17 -8.86 -2.34
CA GLY A 60 11.52 -7.69 -1.54
C GLY A 60 11.59 -8.00 -0.04
N LEU A 61 10.64 -8.77 0.48
CA LEU A 61 10.65 -9.14 1.89
C LEU A 61 11.75 -10.12 2.23
N HIS A 62 12.24 -10.87 1.25
CA HIS A 62 13.42 -11.70 1.46
C HIS A 62 14.67 -10.83 1.68
N LEU A 63 14.80 -9.74 0.91
CA LEU A 63 15.92 -8.80 1.05
C LEU A 63 15.74 -7.85 2.22
N HIS A 64 14.50 -7.42 2.47
CA HIS A 64 14.18 -6.39 3.46
C HIS A 64 12.99 -6.85 4.31
N PRO A 65 13.22 -7.79 5.25
CA PRO A 65 12.10 -8.39 6.00
C PRO A 65 11.29 -7.39 6.84
N ASP A 66 11.91 -6.29 7.25
CA ASP A 66 11.26 -5.30 8.11
C ASP A 66 10.78 -4.07 7.35
N SER A 67 10.79 -4.11 6.03
CA SER A 67 10.36 -2.95 5.23
C SER A 67 8.88 -2.66 5.43
N THR A 68 8.58 -1.52 6.05
CA THR A 68 7.20 -1.10 6.26
C THR A 68 6.47 -0.92 4.92
N ASP A 69 7.12 -0.32 3.94
CA ASP A 69 6.52 -0.11 2.62
C ASP A 69 6.09 -1.44 1.99
N LEU A 70 6.95 -2.45 2.05
CA LEU A 70 6.62 -3.76 1.48
C LEU A 70 5.53 -4.48 2.27
N LEU A 71 5.54 -4.35 3.59
CA LEU A 71 4.50 -4.95 4.42
C LEU A 71 3.14 -4.30 4.16
N VAL A 72 3.12 -2.98 3.97
CA VAL A 72 1.88 -2.28 3.60
C VAL A 72 1.37 -2.79 2.24
N GLU A 73 2.25 -2.91 1.25
CA GLU A 73 1.87 -3.43 -0.06
C GLU A 73 1.34 -4.86 0.04
N GLN A 74 1.97 -5.71 0.87
CA GLN A 74 1.50 -7.08 1.06
C GLN A 74 0.09 -7.11 1.65
N ALA A 75 -0.17 -6.27 2.66
CA ALA A 75 -1.49 -6.20 3.28
C ALA A 75 -2.55 -5.75 2.27
N TYR A 76 -2.26 -4.71 1.48
CA TYR A 76 -3.20 -4.24 0.47
C TYR A 76 -3.41 -5.29 -0.63
N LEU A 77 -2.39 -6.02 -1.01
CA LEU A 77 -2.55 -7.08 -2.00
C LEU A 77 -3.49 -8.17 -1.48
N TYR A 78 -3.36 -8.53 -0.20
CA TYR A 78 -4.30 -9.47 0.40
C TYR A 78 -5.72 -8.90 0.42
N LEU A 79 -5.89 -7.61 0.73
CA LEU A 79 -7.21 -6.98 0.69
C LEU A 79 -7.79 -7.03 -0.74
N ASP A 80 -6.98 -6.70 -1.74
CA ASP A 80 -7.41 -6.66 -3.13
C ASP A 80 -7.80 -8.05 -3.65
N THR A 81 -7.24 -9.10 -3.07
CA THR A 81 -7.52 -10.47 -3.48
C THR A 81 -8.47 -11.19 -2.52
N GLY A 82 -9.10 -10.46 -1.60
CA GLY A 82 -10.13 -11.00 -0.72
C GLY A 82 -9.61 -11.80 0.47
N LYS A 83 -8.32 -11.70 0.77
CA LYS A 83 -7.71 -12.45 1.86
C LYS A 83 -7.60 -11.58 3.11
N ILE A 84 -8.76 -11.18 3.65
CA ILE A 84 -8.84 -10.22 4.75
C ILE A 84 -8.09 -10.68 6.01
N PRO A 85 -8.23 -11.93 6.49
CA PRO A 85 -7.50 -12.36 7.69
C PRO A 85 -5.98 -12.28 7.53
N LEU A 86 -5.46 -12.57 6.35
CA LEU A 86 -4.03 -12.46 6.09
C LEU A 86 -3.58 -11.00 6.07
N ALA A 87 -4.40 -10.11 5.49
CA ALA A 87 -4.12 -8.68 5.49
C ALA A 87 -4.03 -8.16 6.93
N LYS A 88 -4.96 -8.56 7.77
CA LYS A 88 -4.98 -8.15 9.17
C LYS A 88 -3.72 -8.63 9.90
N LYS A 89 -3.33 -9.88 9.68
CA LYS A 89 -2.14 -10.44 10.30
C LYS A 89 -0.88 -9.66 9.93
N VAL A 90 -0.73 -9.33 8.65
CA VAL A 90 0.42 -8.53 8.18
C VAL A 90 0.38 -7.15 8.82
N ALA A 91 -0.78 -6.49 8.82
CA ALA A 91 -0.91 -5.16 9.40
C ALA A 91 -0.55 -5.13 10.88
N GLU A 92 -0.92 -6.17 11.61
CA GLU A 92 -0.61 -6.28 13.04
C GLU A 92 0.89 -6.44 13.30
N SER A 93 1.64 -6.93 12.32
CA SER A 93 3.09 -7.07 12.44
C SER A 93 3.84 -5.77 12.21
N ILE A 94 3.18 -4.74 11.67
CA ILE A 94 3.82 -3.46 11.38
C ILE A 94 3.89 -2.64 12.66
N THR A 95 5.13 -2.26 13.03
CA THR A 95 5.35 -1.51 14.26
C THR A 95 5.36 0.01 14.07
N ASP A 96 5.57 0.47 12.83
CA ASP A 96 5.64 1.91 12.52
C ASP A 96 4.23 2.48 12.33
N ASP A 97 3.44 2.46 13.40
CA ASP A 97 2.01 2.82 13.34
C ASP A 97 1.74 4.32 13.24
N TYR A 98 2.77 5.14 13.28
CA TYR A 98 2.65 6.59 13.11
C TYR A 98 2.66 7.03 11.64
N ILE A 99 3.01 6.15 10.72
CA ILE A 99 3.09 6.47 9.29
C ILE A 99 1.69 6.54 8.71
N THR A 100 1.44 7.58 7.89
CA THR A 100 0.11 7.81 7.30
C THR A 100 -0.41 6.60 6.55
N ASP A 101 0.41 5.98 5.70
CA ASP A 101 0.00 4.80 4.94
C ASP A 101 -0.42 3.64 5.84
N VAL A 102 0.28 3.46 6.97
CA VAL A 102 -0.06 2.42 7.93
C VAL A 102 -1.39 2.73 8.62
N LYS A 103 -1.61 4.01 8.98
CA LYS A 103 -2.87 4.42 9.58
C LYS A 103 -4.05 4.21 8.63
N MET A 104 -3.86 4.54 7.35
CA MET A 104 -4.88 4.33 6.33
C MET A 104 -5.21 2.84 6.19
N LEU A 105 -4.19 2.00 6.14
CA LEU A 105 -4.37 0.55 6.06
C LEU A 105 -5.16 0.02 7.25
N LYS A 106 -4.76 0.41 8.47
CA LYS A 106 -5.42 -0.07 9.68
C LYS A 106 -6.86 0.42 9.76
N ALA A 107 -7.12 1.67 9.33
CA ALA A 107 -8.47 2.19 9.28
C ALA A 107 -9.34 1.39 8.31
N GLU A 108 -8.81 1.05 7.15
CA GLU A 108 -9.56 0.26 6.17
C GLU A 108 -9.91 -1.12 6.73
N LEU A 109 -8.97 -1.75 7.43
CA LEU A 109 -9.24 -3.04 8.07
C LEU A 109 -10.31 -2.93 9.15
N LEU A 110 -10.27 -1.85 9.94
CA LEU A 110 -11.30 -1.60 10.95
C LEU A 110 -12.68 -1.42 10.31
N LEU A 111 -12.74 -0.71 9.18
CA LEU A 111 -14.01 -0.55 8.46
C LEU A 111 -14.51 -1.89 7.93
N ASN A 112 -13.62 -2.75 7.45
CA ASN A 112 -14.00 -4.09 7.02
C ASN A 112 -14.60 -4.93 8.15
N GLU A 113 -14.21 -4.63 9.39
CA GLU A 113 -14.73 -5.29 10.56
C GLU A 113 -15.99 -4.62 11.14
N GLY A 114 -16.44 -3.54 10.49
CA GLY A 114 -17.61 -2.79 10.95
C GLY A 114 -17.32 -1.86 12.12
N GLN A 115 -16.06 -1.60 12.43
CA GLN A 115 -15.66 -0.77 13.57
C GLN A 115 -15.46 0.68 13.12
N LEU A 116 -16.56 1.37 12.80
CA LEU A 116 -16.54 2.72 12.24
C LEU A 116 -15.88 3.72 13.19
N GLU A 117 -16.21 3.68 14.47
CA GLU A 117 -15.66 4.66 15.43
C GLU A 117 -14.15 4.48 15.60
N ALA A 118 -13.67 3.25 15.67
CA ALA A 118 -12.23 2.99 15.78
C ALA A 118 -11.51 3.46 14.53
N ALA A 119 -12.10 3.22 13.35
CA ALA A 119 -11.52 3.67 12.08
C ALA A 119 -11.45 5.19 12.03
N ARG A 120 -12.52 5.88 12.44
CA ARG A 120 -12.56 7.34 12.47
C ARG A 120 -11.48 7.88 13.43
N SER A 121 -11.36 7.28 14.61
CA SER A 121 -10.33 7.70 15.56
C SER A 121 -8.93 7.54 14.98
N THR A 122 -8.69 6.46 14.26
CA THR A 122 -7.40 6.24 13.63
C THR A 122 -7.12 7.28 12.55
N LEU A 123 -8.11 7.60 11.71
CA LEU A 123 -7.95 8.60 10.66
C LEU A 123 -7.75 10.00 11.24
N ASP A 124 -8.39 10.29 12.37
CA ASP A 124 -8.25 11.59 13.01
C ASP A 124 -6.84 11.85 13.53
N THR A 125 -6.02 10.81 13.69
CA THR A 125 -4.64 10.98 14.14
C THR A 125 -3.69 11.33 13.00
N ILE A 126 -4.16 11.36 11.75
CA ILE A 126 -3.32 11.68 10.59
C ILE A 126 -3.07 13.19 10.57
N GLU A 127 -1.80 13.58 10.68
CA GLU A 127 -1.41 14.98 10.79
C GLU A 127 -1.32 15.70 9.45
N ASP A 128 -1.25 14.94 8.35
CA ASP A 128 -1.12 15.49 7.00
C ASP A 128 -2.48 15.72 6.34
N THR A 129 -3.52 15.94 7.13
CA THR A 129 -4.88 16.06 6.60
C THR A 129 -5.12 17.32 5.79
N ASP A 130 -4.25 18.32 5.90
CA ASP A 130 -4.35 19.52 5.07
C ASP A 130 -3.76 19.32 3.68
N GLU A 131 -3.09 18.20 3.42
CA GLU A 131 -2.65 17.86 2.08
C GLU A 131 -3.83 17.31 1.28
N LEU A 132 -4.02 17.88 0.10
CA LEU A 132 -5.15 17.51 -0.75
C LEU A 132 -5.20 16.02 -1.04
N GLU A 133 -4.04 15.42 -1.34
CA GLU A 133 -3.96 13.99 -1.65
C GLU A 133 -4.44 13.13 -0.47
N THR A 134 -3.99 13.45 0.72
CA THR A 134 -4.40 12.70 1.92
C THR A 134 -5.89 12.85 2.16
N ILE A 135 -6.42 14.06 2.00
CA ILE A 135 -7.86 14.32 2.18
C ILE A 135 -8.67 13.50 1.17
N ILE A 136 -8.24 13.50 -0.09
CA ILE A 136 -8.93 12.74 -1.14
C ILE A 136 -8.91 11.25 -0.82
N ASN A 137 -7.77 10.73 -0.37
CA ASN A 137 -7.66 9.31 -0.03
C ASN A 137 -8.58 8.93 1.12
N ILE A 138 -8.70 9.78 2.13
CA ILE A 138 -9.61 9.55 3.24
C ILE A 138 -11.06 9.52 2.76
N ILE A 139 -11.43 10.45 1.89
CA ILE A 139 -12.79 10.50 1.34
C ILE A 139 -13.09 9.21 0.56
N TYR A 140 -12.18 8.80 -0.31
CA TYR A 140 -12.38 7.57 -1.07
C TYR A 140 -12.46 6.35 -0.18
N LEU A 141 -11.66 6.29 0.88
CA LEU A 141 -11.73 5.19 1.84
C LEU A 141 -13.12 5.06 2.44
N TYR A 142 -13.69 6.16 2.92
CA TYR A 142 -15.05 6.14 3.48
C TYR A 142 -16.09 5.75 2.44
N MET A 143 -15.96 6.24 1.22
CA MET A 143 -16.92 5.94 0.16
C MET A 143 -16.87 4.47 -0.25
N ASP A 144 -15.66 3.93 -0.37
CA ASP A 144 -15.47 2.53 -0.74
C ASP A 144 -16.07 1.58 0.29
N MET A 145 -16.06 2.00 1.55
CA MET A 145 -16.59 1.18 2.63
C MET A 145 -18.08 1.44 2.90
N GLY A 146 -18.74 2.27 2.07
CA GLY A 146 -20.16 2.51 2.21
C GLY A 146 -20.56 3.49 3.32
N TYR A 147 -19.68 4.41 3.69
CA TYR A 147 -19.95 5.40 4.73
C TYR A 147 -19.82 6.83 4.18
N PRO A 148 -20.57 7.20 3.12
CA PRO A 148 -20.40 8.51 2.49
C PRO A 148 -20.73 9.68 3.40
N GLU A 149 -21.60 9.50 4.39
CA GLU A 149 -21.95 10.56 5.32
C GLU A 149 -20.81 10.87 6.28
N ALA A 150 -20.02 9.88 6.65
CA ALA A 150 -18.82 10.12 7.46
C ALA A 150 -17.79 10.94 6.72
N ALA A 151 -17.71 10.79 5.40
CA ALA A 151 -16.77 11.54 4.57
C ALA A 151 -17.10 13.03 4.49
N LYS A 152 -18.36 13.43 4.76
CA LYS A 152 -18.78 14.82 4.70
C LYS A 152 -18.35 15.63 5.94
N GLU A 153 -17.97 14.97 6.99
CA GLU A 153 -17.50 15.61 8.20
C GLU A 153 -16.03 15.97 8.08
#